data_7004a42b23f6e32e795ecd6b625957d0
#
_entry.id   7004a42b23f6e32e795ecd6b625957d0
#
_cell.length_a   1.000
_cell.length_b   1.000
_cell.length_c   1.000
_cell.angle_alpha   90.00
_cell.angle_beta   90.00
_cell.angle_gamma   90.00
#
_symmetry.space_group_name_H-M   'P 1'
#
loop_
_entity.id
_entity.type
_entity.pdbx_description
1 polymer ?
#
loop_
_entity_poly.entity_id
_entity_poly.type
_entity_poly.pdbx_seq_one_letter_code
_entity_poly.pdbx_strand_id
1 'polypeptide(L)'
;MKLSTLFIIAGMVIISLYFMVEVSFYATTENVVLNKSDTPFLEIPKIGVDQNINNKSVNYGVYYEPESAKPGYGTVVLAGHRTFYSSPFLNLDKLKAGDNITVSWPEIGNVQYTVVRTYIVPASYQLPLDQGKTLILYTCYPLGSSKERLIIQANQSKIVPFSYSKAANADNGKKSFPYAPLLIAAFLGIGLVLSYLYPVQEDKIFIFMTTVALTLFLVFGYYFPVPGDQISSQISNLSDIFGG
;
A
#
# COMPACT_ATOMS: atom_id res chain seq x y z
N MET A 1 -24.34 -31.14 1.25
CA MET A 1 -23.52 -30.02 1.79
C MET A 1 -24.35 -29.27 2.83
N LYS A 2 -23.83 -29.11 4.02
CA LYS A 2 -24.52 -28.36 5.10
C LYS A 2 -24.43 -26.85 4.86
N LEU A 3 -25.41 -26.10 5.38
CA LEU A 3 -25.39 -24.62 5.30
C LEU A 3 -24.11 -24.00 5.91
N SER A 4 -23.61 -24.61 7.00
CA SER A 4 -22.34 -24.19 7.62
C SER A 4 -21.14 -24.32 6.68
N THR A 5 -21.09 -25.36 5.86
CA THR A 5 -20.03 -25.57 4.84
C THR A 5 -20.09 -24.49 3.77
N LEU A 6 -21.32 -24.12 3.34
CA LEU A 6 -21.50 -23.02 2.38
C LEU A 6 -20.95 -21.70 2.92
N PHE A 7 -21.22 -21.35 4.19
CA PHE A 7 -20.69 -20.14 4.81
C PHE A 7 -19.17 -20.15 4.94
N ILE A 8 -18.56 -21.30 5.27
CA ILE A 8 -17.10 -21.42 5.32
C ILE A 8 -16.49 -21.18 3.94
N ILE A 9 -17.03 -21.82 2.89
CA ILE A 9 -16.56 -21.65 1.52
C ILE A 9 -16.72 -20.18 1.07
N ALA A 10 -17.87 -19.57 1.33
CA ALA A 10 -18.09 -18.16 1.00
C ALA A 10 -17.08 -17.24 1.71
N GLY A 11 -16.82 -17.46 2.99
CA GLY A 11 -15.80 -16.73 3.75
C GLY A 11 -14.39 -16.91 3.17
N MET A 12 -14.02 -18.14 2.79
CA MET A 12 -12.73 -18.42 2.16
C MET A 12 -12.59 -17.70 0.80
N VAL A 13 -13.65 -17.64 0.00
CA VAL A 13 -13.66 -16.90 -1.26
C VAL A 13 -13.45 -15.40 -1.01
N ILE A 14 -14.18 -14.80 -0.09
CA ILE A 14 -14.05 -13.37 0.24
C ILE A 14 -12.62 -13.04 0.71
N ILE A 15 -12.07 -13.85 1.61
CA ILE A 15 -10.71 -13.68 2.12
C ILE A 15 -9.68 -13.85 0.99
N SER A 16 -9.87 -14.82 0.09
CA SER A 16 -8.95 -15.04 -1.03
C SER A 16 -8.97 -13.88 -2.03
N LEU A 17 -10.11 -13.24 -2.27
CA LEU A 17 -10.20 -12.05 -3.11
C LEU A 17 -9.41 -10.87 -2.51
N TYR A 18 -9.53 -10.67 -1.19
CA TYR A 18 -8.72 -9.66 -0.50
C TYR A 18 -7.22 -9.97 -0.61
N PHE A 19 -6.83 -11.22 -0.31
CA PHE A 19 -5.42 -11.62 -0.42
C PHE A 19 -4.87 -11.54 -1.84
N MET A 20 -5.70 -11.75 -2.86
CA MET A 20 -5.31 -11.59 -4.26
C MET A 20 -4.85 -10.16 -4.56
N VAL A 21 -5.55 -9.15 -4.03
CA VAL A 21 -5.15 -7.73 -4.17
C VAL A 21 -3.78 -7.50 -3.54
N GLU A 22 -3.59 -7.95 -2.31
CA GLU A 22 -2.33 -7.75 -1.56
C GLU A 22 -1.16 -8.52 -2.18
N VAL A 23 -1.38 -9.76 -2.62
CA VAL A 23 -0.35 -10.59 -3.27
C VAL A 23 0.05 -9.99 -4.63
N SER A 24 -0.91 -9.55 -5.43
CA SER A 24 -0.65 -8.90 -6.73
C SER A 24 0.11 -7.59 -6.55
N PHE A 25 -0.27 -6.79 -5.54
CA PHE A 25 0.43 -5.56 -5.21
C PHE A 25 1.89 -5.85 -4.82
N TYR A 26 2.13 -6.80 -3.93
CA TYR A 26 3.48 -7.20 -3.53
C TYR A 26 4.33 -7.63 -4.74
N ALA A 27 3.79 -8.49 -5.60
CA ALA A 27 4.50 -8.97 -6.79
C ALA A 27 4.84 -7.82 -7.77
N THR A 28 3.96 -6.81 -7.88
CA THR A 28 4.19 -5.64 -8.71
C THR A 28 5.27 -4.72 -8.14
N THR A 29 5.28 -4.53 -6.82
CA THR A 29 6.22 -3.61 -6.14
C THR A 29 7.60 -4.24 -5.96
N GLU A 30 7.73 -5.55 -5.77
CA GLU A 30 9.02 -6.22 -5.63
C GLU A 30 9.88 -6.10 -6.89
N ASN A 31 9.27 -6.13 -8.07
CA ASN A 31 9.95 -5.92 -9.35
C ASN A 31 10.48 -4.48 -9.54
N VAL A 32 9.98 -3.50 -8.78
CA VAL A 32 10.41 -2.09 -8.84
C VAL A 32 11.56 -1.79 -7.85
N VAL A 33 11.71 -2.59 -6.80
CA VAL A 33 12.72 -2.36 -5.73
C VAL A 33 14.16 -2.62 -6.17
N LEU A 34 14.40 -3.23 -7.33
CA LEU A 34 15.74 -3.61 -7.79
C LEU A 34 16.67 -2.46 -8.15
N ASN A 35 16.20 -1.19 -8.21
CA ASN A 35 17.02 -0.02 -8.51
C ASN A 35 16.72 1.16 -7.58
N LYS A 36 17.09 1.04 -6.31
CA LYS A 36 16.88 2.07 -5.27
C LYS A 36 17.62 3.40 -5.54
N SER A 37 18.61 3.41 -6.43
CA SER A 37 19.35 4.62 -6.81
C SER A 37 18.67 5.46 -7.89
N ASP A 38 17.76 4.87 -8.68
CA ASP A 38 17.18 5.51 -9.86
C ASP A 38 15.69 5.85 -9.71
N THR A 39 15.06 5.48 -8.59
CA THR A 39 13.64 5.74 -8.33
C THR A 39 13.43 6.65 -7.13
N PRO A 40 12.47 7.59 -7.21
CA PRO A 40 12.07 8.38 -6.05
C PRO A 40 11.56 7.49 -4.90
N PHE A 41 11.87 7.90 -3.65
CA PHE A 41 11.64 7.07 -2.49
C PHE A 41 11.17 7.90 -1.29
N LEU A 42 10.19 7.37 -0.52
CA LEU A 42 9.66 7.98 0.71
C LEU A 42 10.02 7.14 1.92
N GLU A 43 10.62 7.78 2.91
CA GLU A 43 10.91 7.17 4.20
C GLU A 43 10.28 8.00 5.33
N ILE A 44 9.45 7.34 6.18
CA ILE A 44 8.85 7.93 7.37
C ILE A 44 9.05 6.93 8.53
N PRO A 45 10.18 7.00 9.23
CA PRO A 45 10.56 6.00 10.23
C PRO A 45 9.55 5.85 11.36
N LYS A 46 8.90 6.95 11.77
CA LYS A 46 7.92 7.00 12.86
C LYS A 46 6.74 6.04 12.68
N ILE A 47 6.32 5.84 11.42
CA ILE A 47 5.17 5.00 11.06
C ILE A 47 5.55 3.81 10.17
N GLY A 48 6.85 3.57 9.98
CA GLY A 48 7.38 2.42 9.25
C GLY A 48 7.16 2.47 7.74
N VAL A 49 6.98 3.65 7.15
CA VAL A 49 6.90 3.80 5.69
C VAL A 49 8.30 3.81 5.10
N ASP A 50 8.54 2.93 4.15
CA ASP A 50 9.78 2.76 3.40
C ASP A 50 9.40 2.25 1.99
N GLN A 51 9.04 3.16 1.08
CA GLN A 51 8.43 2.81 -0.22
C GLN A 51 8.86 3.69 -1.37
N ASN A 52 8.91 3.09 -2.57
CA ASN A 52 9.08 3.83 -3.81
C ASN A 52 7.88 4.76 -4.06
N ILE A 53 8.19 5.93 -4.63
CA ILE A 53 7.19 6.88 -5.10
C ILE A 53 6.96 6.60 -6.59
N ASN A 54 5.70 6.43 -6.96
CA ASN A 54 5.29 6.20 -8.34
C ASN A 54 4.51 7.39 -8.92
N ASN A 55 4.49 7.50 -10.23
CA ASN A 55 3.74 8.52 -10.97
C ASN A 55 2.57 7.96 -11.79
N LYS A 56 2.14 6.73 -11.49
CA LYS A 56 1.05 6.05 -12.21
C LYS A 56 -0.29 6.26 -11.52
N SER A 57 -0.43 5.77 -10.30
CA SER A 57 -1.62 5.98 -9.47
C SER A 57 -1.38 5.57 -8.02
N VAL A 58 -2.30 5.93 -7.11
CA VAL A 58 -2.30 5.52 -5.70
C VAL A 58 -2.39 4.00 -5.51
N ASN A 59 -2.86 3.27 -6.52
CA ASN A 59 -2.98 1.82 -6.50
C ASN A 59 -1.63 1.09 -6.59
N TYR A 60 -0.55 1.83 -6.89
CA TYR A 60 0.84 1.33 -6.89
C TYR A 60 1.64 1.77 -5.65
N GLY A 61 0.97 2.17 -4.58
CA GLY A 61 1.59 2.60 -3.33
C GLY A 61 1.61 4.11 -3.17
N VAL A 62 2.77 4.70 -2.85
CA VAL A 62 2.91 6.15 -2.72
C VAL A 62 2.92 6.80 -4.09
N TYR A 63 1.93 7.65 -4.35
CA TYR A 63 1.72 8.33 -5.62
C TYR A 63 2.17 9.79 -5.56
N TYR A 64 2.91 10.22 -6.56
CA TYR A 64 3.32 11.61 -6.75
C TYR A 64 2.31 12.33 -7.63
N GLU A 65 1.74 13.42 -7.12
CA GLU A 65 0.81 14.26 -7.87
C GLU A 65 1.53 15.01 -8.99
N PRO A 66 1.12 14.85 -10.28
CA PRO A 66 1.85 15.39 -11.42
C PRO A 66 1.97 16.90 -11.43
N GLU A 67 1.00 17.62 -10.84
CA GLU A 67 1.00 19.09 -10.78
C GLU A 67 1.88 19.66 -9.67
N SER A 68 2.44 18.78 -8.82
CA SER A 68 3.30 19.22 -7.71
C SER A 68 4.75 19.41 -8.16
N ALA A 69 5.49 20.22 -7.40
CA ALA A 69 6.90 20.46 -7.68
C ALA A 69 7.79 19.28 -7.24
N LYS A 70 8.96 19.14 -7.87
CA LYS A 70 10.00 18.23 -7.37
C LYS A 70 10.50 18.66 -5.99
N PRO A 71 10.94 17.71 -5.12
CA PRO A 71 11.51 18.03 -3.81
C PRO A 71 12.64 19.08 -3.93
N GLY A 72 12.64 20.04 -3.00
CA GLY A 72 13.62 21.12 -3.00
C GLY A 72 13.27 22.34 -3.84
N TYR A 73 12.31 22.24 -4.78
CA TYR A 73 11.96 23.34 -5.69
C TYR A 73 10.61 24.00 -5.38
N GLY A 74 9.71 23.29 -4.71
CA GLY A 74 8.38 23.83 -4.39
C GLY A 74 7.59 22.88 -3.51
N THR A 75 6.25 22.97 -3.61
CA THR A 75 5.35 22.10 -2.87
C THR A 75 5.28 20.73 -3.53
N VAL A 76 5.66 19.70 -2.78
CA VAL A 76 5.57 18.29 -3.16
C VAL A 76 4.29 17.72 -2.59
N VAL A 77 3.52 16.99 -3.40
CA VAL A 77 2.29 16.34 -2.95
C VAL A 77 2.37 14.84 -3.21
N LEU A 78 2.19 14.05 -2.15
CA LEU A 78 2.18 12.59 -2.21
C LEU A 78 0.88 12.06 -1.63
N ALA A 79 0.25 11.14 -2.37
CA ALA A 79 -0.95 10.43 -1.97
C ALA A 79 -0.65 8.97 -1.65
N GLY A 80 -1.47 8.36 -0.82
CA GLY A 80 -1.38 6.93 -0.53
C GLY A 80 -2.67 6.39 0.08
N HIS A 81 -2.94 5.12 -0.17
CA HIS A 81 -4.09 4.44 0.44
C HIS A 81 -3.90 4.21 1.94
N ARG A 82 -5.03 4.11 2.62
CA ARG A 82 -5.09 3.81 4.06
C ARG A 82 -5.48 2.37 4.38
N THR A 83 -6.17 1.70 3.46
CA THR A 83 -6.77 0.38 3.70
C THR A 83 -6.35 -0.71 2.71
N PHE A 84 -5.84 -0.35 1.53
CA PHE A 84 -5.48 -1.28 0.47
C PHE A 84 -4.08 -0.99 -0.06
N TYR A 85 -3.55 -1.90 -0.89
CA TYR A 85 -2.28 -1.74 -1.59
C TYR A 85 -1.12 -1.46 -0.62
N SER A 86 -0.89 -2.38 0.33
CA SER A 86 0.04 -2.29 1.47
C SER A 86 -0.19 -1.11 2.41
N SER A 87 -1.30 -0.37 2.21
CA SER A 87 -1.74 0.72 3.10
C SER A 87 -0.61 1.65 3.54
N PRO A 88 0.13 2.29 2.61
CA PRO A 88 1.33 3.05 2.95
C PRO A 88 1.06 4.14 3.98
N PHE A 89 -0.16 4.68 3.99
CA PHE A 89 -0.56 5.76 4.88
C PHE A 89 -1.57 5.33 5.96
N LEU A 90 -1.61 4.02 6.30
CA LEU A 90 -2.48 3.50 7.37
C LEU A 90 -2.32 4.28 8.68
N ASN A 91 -1.09 4.56 9.08
CA ASN A 91 -0.73 5.22 10.34
C ASN A 91 -0.38 6.71 10.19
N LEU A 92 -0.80 7.36 9.10
CA LEU A 92 -0.46 8.75 8.82
C LEU A 92 -0.96 9.71 9.93
N ASP A 93 -2.07 9.38 10.59
CA ASP A 93 -2.63 10.09 11.74
C ASP A 93 -1.77 10.06 13.01
N LYS A 94 -0.78 9.17 13.08
CA LYS A 94 0.17 9.10 14.20
C LYS A 94 1.31 10.12 14.10
N LEU A 95 1.46 10.80 12.97
CA LEU A 95 2.46 11.84 12.79
C LEU A 95 2.08 13.10 13.56
N LYS A 96 3.07 13.70 14.19
CA LYS A 96 2.96 14.92 15.01
C LYS A 96 3.96 15.96 14.54
N ALA A 97 3.70 17.23 14.87
CA ALA A 97 4.66 18.30 14.63
C ALA A 97 6.03 17.93 15.21
N GLY A 98 7.09 18.14 14.44
CA GLY A 98 8.46 17.75 14.75
C GLY A 98 8.90 16.38 14.22
N ASP A 99 8.00 15.51 13.75
CA ASP A 99 8.39 14.24 13.14
C ASP A 99 9.07 14.47 11.78
N ASN A 100 10.04 13.61 11.46
CA ASN A 100 10.85 13.74 10.25
C ASN A 100 10.37 12.81 9.14
N ILE A 101 10.41 13.33 7.92
CA ILE A 101 10.08 12.64 6.68
C ILE A 101 11.24 12.86 5.72
N THR A 102 11.69 11.83 5.03
CA THR A 102 12.73 11.92 4.00
C THR A 102 12.16 11.53 2.66
N VAL A 103 12.33 12.40 1.68
CA VAL A 103 12.04 12.12 0.27
C VAL A 103 13.37 12.06 -0.48
N SER A 104 13.74 10.87 -0.93
CA SER A 104 14.90 10.66 -1.79
C SER A 104 14.48 10.83 -3.24
N TRP A 105 15.17 11.69 -3.97
CA TRP A 105 14.83 11.96 -5.37
C TRP A 105 16.08 11.88 -6.24
N PRO A 106 16.04 11.13 -7.35
CA PRO A 106 17.14 11.09 -8.31
C PRO A 106 17.55 12.51 -8.71
N GLU A 107 18.83 12.74 -8.91
CA GLU A 107 19.44 14.05 -9.30
C GLU A 107 19.42 15.14 -8.21
N ILE A 108 18.60 15.00 -7.15
CA ILE A 108 18.47 16.01 -6.08
C ILE A 108 19.15 15.55 -4.80
N GLY A 109 18.93 14.30 -4.42
CA GLY A 109 19.39 13.74 -3.15
C GLY A 109 18.26 13.49 -2.15
N ASN A 110 18.62 13.41 -0.87
CA ASN A 110 17.69 13.22 0.22
C ASN A 110 17.19 14.57 0.73
N VAL A 111 15.93 14.86 0.53
CA VAL A 111 15.28 16.07 1.03
C VAL A 111 14.53 15.71 2.31
N GLN A 112 14.94 16.31 3.41
CA GLN A 112 14.33 16.12 4.72
C GLN A 112 13.25 17.18 4.96
N TYR A 113 12.13 16.72 5.51
CA TYR A 113 11.00 17.56 5.89
C TYR A 113 10.65 17.29 7.35
N THR A 114 10.19 18.34 8.04
CA THR A 114 9.71 18.25 9.42
C THR A 114 8.22 18.56 9.43
N VAL A 115 7.41 17.70 10.02
CA VAL A 115 5.97 17.87 10.13
C VAL A 115 5.65 19.13 10.92
N VAL A 116 4.77 19.96 10.40
CA VAL A 116 4.32 21.22 11.03
C VAL A 116 2.90 21.08 11.57
N ARG A 117 2.00 20.51 10.78
CA ARG A 117 0.60 20.37 11.17
C ARG A 117 -0.09 19.19 10.49
N THR A 118 -1.15 18.74 11.16
CA THR A 118 -2.06 17.70 10.68
C THR A 118 -3.47 18.27 10.71
N TYR A 119 -4.25 18.07 9.65
CA TYR A 119 -5.63 18.55 9.58
C TYR A 119 -6.48 17.67 8.67
N ILE A 120 -7.81 17.76 8.83
CA ILE A 120 -8.79 17.01 8.06
C ILE A 120 -9.62 17.99 7.25
N VAL A 121 -9.89 17.66 5.98
CA VAL A 121 -10.67 18.47 5.06
C VAL A 121 -11.63 17.59 4.27
N PRO A 122 -12.71 18.16 3.69
CA PRO A 122 -13.57 17.44 2.76
C PRO A 122 -12.78 16.90 1.55
N ALA A 123 -13.26 15.81 0.94
CA ALA A 123 -12.61 15.21 -0.25
C ALA A 123 -12.49 16.17 -1.44
N SER A 124 -13.39 17.17 -1.52
CA SER A 124 -13.39 18.21 -2.55
C SER A 124 -12.38 19.33 -2.33
N TYR A 125 -11.63 19.29 -1.22
CA TYR A 125 -10.62 20.33 -0.92
C TYR A 125 -9.50 20.32 -1.95
N GLN A 126 -9.25 21.50 -2.53
CA GLN A 126 -8.12 21.68 -3.45
C GLN A 126 -6.83 21.90 -2.65
N LEU A 127 -5.86 21.05 -2.89
CA LEU A 127 -4.56 21.14 -2.23
C LEU A 127 -3.79 22.37 -2.72
N PRO A 128 -3.23 23.19 -1.81
CA PRO A 128 -2.43 24.35 -2.21
C PRO A 128 -1.08 23.89 -2.74
N LEU A 129 -0.75 24.24 -3.98
CA LEU A 129 0.51 23.88 -4.66
C LEU A 129 1.60 24.96 -4.57
N ASP A 130 1.31 26.08 -3.92
CA ASP A 130 2.17 27.28 -3.83
C ASP A 130 2.70 27.56 -2.42
N GLN A 131 2.80 26.53 -1.58
CA GLN A 131 3.24 26.63 -0.17
C GLN A 131 4.78 26.70 -0.02
N GLY A 132 5.52 27.01 -1.09
CA GLY A 132 6.95 27.01 -1.07
C GLY A 132 7.55 25.60 -0.94
N LYS A 133 8.68 25.47 -0.26
CA LYS A 133 9.39 24.18 -0.09
C LYS A 133 8.72 23.31 0.98
N THR A 134 7.54 22.85 0.67
CA THR A 134 6.65 22.09 1.57
C THR A 134 6.37 20.70 1.02
N LEU A 135 6.19 19.73 1.90
CA LEU A 135 5.66 18.39 1.58
C LEU A 135 4.24 18.28 2.14
N ILE A 136 3.33 17.86 1.30
CA ILE A 136 1.96 17.51 1.65
C ILE A 136 1.78 16.02 1.43
N LEU A 137 1.46 15.28 2.50
CA LEU A 137 1.01 13.90 2.41
C LEU A 137 -0.49 13.87 2.65
N TYR A 138 -1.24 13.12 1.85
CA TYR A 138 -2.67 12.98 2.08
C TYR A 138 -3.20 11.57 1.85
N THR A 139 -4.27 11.25 2.56
CA THR A 139 -4.96 9.96 2.48
C THR A 139 -6.44 10.12 2.80
N CYS A 140 -7.24 9.09 2.57
CA CYS A 140 -8.65 9.06 2.93
C CYS A 140 -8.87 9.05 4.45
N TYR A 141 -9.95 9.70 4.92
CA TYR A 141 -10.35 9.77 6.32
C TYR A 141 -11.90 9.77 6.46
N PRO A 142 -12.48 9.20 7.55
CA PRO A 142 -11.85 8.20 8.43
C PRO A 142 -11.49 6.90 7.71
N LEU A 143 -10.90 5.94 8.44
CA LEU A 143 -10.53 4.63 7.89
C LEU A 143 -11.75 3.97 7.23
N GLY A 144 -11.59 3.53 5.96
CA GLY A 144 -12.67 2.92 5.20
C GLY A 144 -13.66 3.92 4.55
N SER A 145 -13.45 5.24 4.69
CA SER A 145 -14.28 6.27 4.07
C SER A 145 -13.47 7.16 3.13
N SER A 146 -14.09 7.60 2.04
CA SER A 146 -13.51 8.55 1.08
C SER A 146 -14.05 9.97 1.22
N LYS A 147 -14.89 10.25 2.23
CA LYS A 147 -15.60 11.54 2.38
C LYS A 147 -14.67 12.70 2.73
N GLU A 148 -13.60 12.41 3.45
CA GLU A 148 -12.63 13.41 3.92
C GLU A 148 -11.20 12.98 3.57
N ARG A 149 -10.27 13.90 3.72
CA ARG A 149 -8.83 13.71 3.56
C ARG A 149 -8.10 14.10 4.83
N LEU A 150 -7.26 13.21 5.33
CA LEU A 150 -6.25 13.52 6.33
C LEU A 150 -5.03 14.08 5.61
N ILE A 151 -4.60 15.26 6.00
CA ILE A 151 -3.46 15.96 5.41
C ILE A 151 -2.38 16.15 6.47
N ILE A 152 -1.15 15.80 6.10
CA ILE A 152 0.07 16.13 6.83
C ILE A 152 0.82 17.17 6.03
N GLN A 153 1.12 18.31 6.63
CA GLN A 153 1.98 19.32 6.06
C GLN A 153 3.32 19.34 6.79
N ALA A 154 4.40 19.30 6.03
CA ALA A 154 5.76 19.32 6.55
C ALA A 154 6.61 20.31 5.75
N ASN A 155 7.45 21.09 6.44
CA ASN A 155 8.34 22.05 5.81
C ASN A 155 9.71 21.43 5.57
N GLN A 156 10.33 21.79 4.45
CA GLN A 156 11.69 21.36 4.15
C GLN A 156 12.65 21.89 5.23
N SER A 157 13.45 20.98 5.79
CA SER A 157 14.47 21.31 6.79
C SER A 157 15.87 21.26 6.22
N LYS A 158 16.18 20.28 5.35
CA LYS A 158 17.53 20.06 4.83
C LYS A 158 17.51 19.34 3.50
N ILE A 159 18.50 19.62 2.63
CA ILE A 159 18.84 18.82 1.46
C ILE A 159 20.22 18.21 1.68
N VAL A 160 20.31 16.89 1.52
CA VAL A 160 21.58 16.14 1.56
C VAL A 160 21.80 15.54 0.17
N PRO A 161 22.70 16.10 -0.65
CA PRO A 161 23.01 15.55 -1.95
C PRO A 161 23.47 14.08 -1.83
N PHE A 162 23.17 13.25 -2.82
CA PHE A 162 23.76 11.91 -2.87
C PHE A 162 25.27 12.01 -2.98
N SER A 163 25.99 11.55 -1.95
CA SER A 163 27.40 11.28 -2.11
C SER A 163 27.53 9.88 -2.72
N TYR A 164 28.07 9.78 -3.92
CA TYR A 164 28.30 8.53 -4.65
C TYR A 164 29.06 7.46 -3.83
N SER A 165 29.79 7.85 -2.81
CA SER A 165 30.51 6.95 -1.91
C SER A 165 29.62 6.19 -0.89
N LYS A 166 28.38 6.68 -0.61
CA LYS A 166 27.47 6.03 0.33
C LYS A 166 26.45 5.12 -0.35
N ALA A 167 26.18 5.34 -1.63
CA ALA A 167 25.26 4.49 -2.41
C ALA A 167 25.78 3.04 -2.54
N ALA A 168 27.11 2.86 -2.58
CA ALA A 168 27.73 1.51 -2.64
C ALA A 168 27.64 0.72 -1.32
N ASN A 169 27.41 1.37 -0.17
CA ASN A 169 27.38 0.72 1.15
C ASN A 169 26.00 0.74 1.82
N ALA A 170 25.00 1.32 1.19
CA ALA A 170 23.63 1.33 1.69
C ALA A 170 22.82 0.09 1.28
N ASP A 171 23.47 -0.86 0.61
CA ASP A 171 22.92 -2.18 0.28
C ASP A 171 23.02 -3.16 1.48
N ASN A 172 22.79 -2.69 2.68
CA ASN A 172 22.33 -3.53 3.76
C ASN A 172 20.82 -3.71 3.58
N GLY A 173 20.48 -4.48 2.54
CA GLY A 173 19.14 -4.86 2.20
C GLY A 173 18.35 -5.31 3.43
N LYS A 174 17.51 -4.46 3.98
CA LYS A 174 16.27 -4.97 4.53
C LYS A 174 15.54 -5.60 3.33
N LYS A 175 15.77 -6.91 3.10
CA LYS A 175 14.88 -7.72 2.26
C LYS A 175 13.49 -7.39 2.76
N SER A 176 12.67 -6.82 1.91
CA SER A 176 11.26 -6.63 2.23
C SER A 176 10.75 -7.98 2.73
N PHE A 177 10.12 -7.98 3.90
CA PHE A 177 9.63 -9.23 4.49
C PHE A 177 8.72 -9.91 3.47
N PRO A 178 8.95 -11.18 3.10
CA PRO A 178 8.23 -11.85 2.02
C PRO A 178 6.81 -12.21 2.47
N TYR A 179 5.99 -11.17 2.72
CA TYR A 179 4.67 -11.37 3.30
C TYR A 179 3.69 -12.06 2.34
N ALA A 180 3.82 -11.87 1.02
CA ALA A 180 2.91 -12.49 0.08
C ALA A 180 3.05 -14.02 0.03
N PRO A 181 4.26 -14.61 -0.10
CA PRO A 181 4.43 -16.05 0.05
C PRO A 181 3.96 -16.57 1.41
N LEU A 182 4.17 -15.79 2.49
CA LEU A 182 3.71 -16.15 3.82
C LEU A 182 2.17 -16.17 3.91
N LEU A 183 1.49 -15.18 3.32
CA LEU A 183 0.02 -15.14 3.25
C LEU A 183 -0.54 -16.35 2.50
N ILE A 184 0.05 -16.72 1.37
CA ILE A 184 -0.35 -17.89 0.58
C ILE A 184 -0.17 -19.17 1.42
N ALA A 185 0.98 -19.34 2.07
CA ALA A 185 1.25 -20.49 2.93
C ALA A 185 0.32 -20.55 4.14
N ALA A 186 0.04 -19.42 4.79
CA ALA A 186 -0.90 -19.33 5.90
C ALA A 186 -2.33 -19.68 5.47
N PHE A 187 -2.79 -19.18 4.32
CA PHE A 187 -4.11 -19.49 3.77
C PHE A 187 -4.26 -20.99 3.53
N LEU A 188 -3.26 -21.62 2.88
CA LEU A 188 -3.22 -23.07 2.66
C LEU A 188 -3.25 -23.83 3.99
N GLY A 189 -2.39 -23.49 4.94
CA GLY A 189 -2.29 -24.14 6.23
C GLY A 189 -3.59 -24.10 7.04
N ILE A 190 -4.21 -22.90 7.13
CA ILE A 190 -5.49 -22.71 7.84
C ILE A 190 -6.59 -23.51 7.14
N GLY A 191 -6.68 -23.48 5.82
CA GLY A 191 -7.69 -24.24 5.07
C GLY A 191 -7.55 -25.74 5.22
N LEU A 192 -6.31 -26.28 5.25
CA LEU A 192 -6.06 -27.70 5.52
C LEU A 192 -6.47 -28.09 6.95
N VAL A 193 -6.14 -27.28 7.95
CA VAL A 193 -6.55 -27.50 9.34
C VAL A 193 -8.08 -27.47 9.46
N LEU A 194 -8.75 -26.52 8.85
CA LEU A 194 -10.20 -26.44 8.82
C LEU A 194 -10.81 -27.70 8.17
N SER A 195 -10.28 -28.13 7.04
CA SER A 195 -10.72 -29.38 6.38
C SER A 195 -10.53 -30.60 7.27
N TYR A 196 -9.39 -30.71 7.95
CA TYR A 196 -9.11 -31.83 8.86
C TYR A 196 -10.05 -31.86 10.06
N LEU A 197 -10.26 -30.73 10.73
CA LEU A 197 -11.06 -30.62 11.94
C LEU A 197 -12.57 -30.63 11.68
N TYR A 198 -13.02 -30.44 10.44
CA TYR A 198 -14.44 -30.37 10.14
C TYR A 198 -15.13 -31.71 10.42
N PRO A 199 -16.29 -31.73 11.14
CA PRO A 199 -16.85 -33.01 11.65
C PRO A 199 -17.56 -33.87 10.59
N VAL A 200 -17.94 -33.30 9.44
CA VAL A 200 -18.72 -34.00 8.41
C VAL A 200 -17.81 -34.47 7.29
N GLN A 201 -17.66 -35.77 7.14
CA GLN A 201 -16.71 -36.40 6.18
C GLN A 201 -16.97 -35.98 4.73
N GLU A 202 -18.22 -35.96 4.29
CA GLU A 202 -18.61 -35.59 2.93
C GLU A 202 -18.22 -34.14 2.60
N ASP A 203 -18.37 -33.25 3.57
CA ASP A 203 -18.10 -31.79 3.40
C ASP A 203 -16.63 -31.46 3.53
N LYS A 204 -15.80 -32.32 4.19
CA LYS A 204 -14.35 -32.16 4.25
C LYS A 204 -13.70 -32.04 2.86
N ILE A 205 -14.16 -32.86 1.93
CA ILE A 205 -13.65 -32.90 0.56
C ILE A 205 -13.91 -31.57 -0.14
N PHE A 206 -15.08 -30.96 0.05
CA PHE A 206 -15.40 -29.67 -0.54
C PHE A 206 -14.53 -28.54 0.02
N ILE A 207 -14.32 -28.51 1.34
CA ILE A 207 -13.44 -27.52 1.99
C ILE A 207 -11.98 -27.70 1.49
N PHE A 208 -11.50 -28.96 1.41
CA PHE A 208 -10.17 -29.26 0.91
C PHE A 208 -9.99 -28.81 -0.53
N MET A 209 -10.88 -29.19 -1.43
CA MET A 209 -10.82 -28.82 -2.84
C MET A 209 -10.89 -27.29 -3.04
N THR A 210 -11.74 -26.62 -2.28
CA THR A 210 -11.82 -25.15 -2.29
C THR A 210 -10.53 -24.51 -1.80
N THR A 211 -9.94 -25.03 -0.72
CA THR A 211 -8.66 -24.54 -0.19
C THR A 211 -7.56 -24.64 -1.26
N VAL A 212 -7.44 -25.79 -1.90
CA VAL A 212 -6.41 -26.00 -2.95
C VAL A 212 -6.67 -25.08 -4.14
N ALA A 213 -7.90 -25.00 -4.64
CA ALA A 213 -8.26 -24.16 -5.78
C ALA A 213 -7.98 -22.67 -5.50
N LEU A 214 -8.38 -22.15 -4.33
CA LEU A 214 -8.15 -20.76 -3.96
C LEU A 214 -6.66 -20.48 -3.69
N THR A 215 -5.90 -21.44 -3.15
CA THR A 215 -4.44 -21.30 -3.01
C THR A 215 -3.77 -21.20 -4.38
N LEU A 216 -4.16 -22.03 -5.36
CA LEU A 216 -3.66 -21.92 -6.73
C LEU A 216 -4.03 -20.61 -7.37
N PHE A 217 -5.23 -20.07 -7.10
CA PHE A 217 -5.64 -18.73 -7.54
C PHE A 217 -4.73 -17.63 -6.96
N LEU A 218 -4.37 -17.70 -5.67
CA LEU A 218 -3.42 -16.76 -5.06
C LEU A 218 -2.01 -16.89 -5.64
N VAL A 219 -1.54 -18.11 -5.87
CA VAL A 219 -0.24 -18.37 -6.54
C VAL A 219 -0.26 -17.80 -7.96
N PHE A 220 -1.35 -17.97 -8.69
CA PHE A 220 -1.52 -17.36 -10.01
C PHE A 220 -1.39 -15.83 -9.95
N GLY A 221 -2.05 -15.18 -8.98
CA GLY A 221 -1.95 -13.73 -8.79
C GLY A 221 -0.56 -13.24 -8.39
N TYR A 222 0.26 -14.09 -7.77
CA TYR A 222 1.66 -13.78 -7.48
C TYR A 222 2.52 -13.74 -8.76
N TYR A 223 2.34 -14.71 -9.65
CA TYR A 223 3.10 -14.79 -10.92
C TYR A 223 2.53 -13.90 -12.03
N PHE A 224 1.24 -13.66 -12.03
CA PHE A 224 0.52 -12.84 -13.00
C PHE A 224 -0.27 -11.75 -12.26
N PRO A 225 0.41 -10.72 -11.70
CA PRO A 225 -0.23 -9.71 -10.90
C PRO A 225 -1.25 -8.93 -11.73
N VAL A 226 -2.46 -8.80 -11.19
CA VAL A 226 -3.52 -7.99 -11.81
C VAL A 226 -3.21 -6.51 -11.58
N PRO A 227 -3.20 -5.65 -12.62
CA PRO A 227 -2.99 -4.23 -12.46
C PRO A 227 -4.00 -3.61 -11.49
N GLY A 228 -3.49 -2.82 -10.52
CA GLY A 228 -4.32 -2.21 -9.47
C GLY A 228 -5.47 -1.35 -10.00
N ASP A 229 -5.27 -0.70 -11.15
CA ASP A 229 -6.29 0.14 -11.80
C ASP A 229 -7.53 -0.65 -12.25
N GLN A 230 -7.35 -1.90 -12.68
CA GLN A 230 -8.47 -2.78 -13.05
C GLN A 230 -9.26 -3.22 -11.81
N ILE A 231 -8.57 -3.50 -10.70
CA ILE A 231 -9.23 -3.91 -9.45
C ILE A 231 -10.02 -2.74 -8.86
N SER A 232 -9.44 -1.54 -8.83
CA SER A 232 -10.10 -0.37 -8.25
C SER A 232 -11.33 0.05 -9.04
N SER A 233 -11.29 -0.03 -10.38
CA SER A 233 -12.46 0.25 -11.21
C SER A 233 -13.62 -0.72 -10.97
N GLN A 234 -13.33 -2.00 -10.74
CA GLN A 234 -14.34 -2.99 -10.41
C GLN A 234 -14.92 -2.78 -9.00
N ILE A 235 -14.09 -2.41 -8.02
CA ILE A 235 -14.56 -2.11 -6.65
C ILE A 235 -15.41 -0.84 -6.64
N SER A 236 -15.04 0.21 -7.37
CA SER A 236 -15.86 1.42 -7.45
C SER A 236 -17.21 1.15 -8.09
N ASN A 237 -17.26 0.35 -9.17
CA ASN A 237 -18.50 -0.05 -9.80
C ASN A 237 -19.41 -0.87 -8.86
N LEU A 238 -18.81 -1.73 -8.01
CA LEU A 238 -19.56 -2.47 -6.99
C LEU A 238 -20.08 -1.54 -5.88
N SER A 239 -19.29 -0.55 -5.44
CA SER A 239 -19.74 0.41 -4.43
C SER A 239 -20.89 1.27 -4.93
N ASP A 240 -20.89 1.64 -6.21
CA ASP A 240 -21.98 2.39 -6.85
C ASP A 240 -23.28 1.56 -6.97
N ILE A 241 -23.16 0.24 -7.08
CA ILE A 241 -24.33 -0.68 -7.11
C ILE A 241 -24.93 -0.91 -5.72
N PHE A 242 -24.10 -0.94 -4.66
CA PHE A 242 -24.52 -1.28 -3.30
C PHE A 242 -24.59 -0.09 -2.33
N GLY A 243 -24.13 1.09 -2.71
CA GLY A 243 -23.92 2.21 -1.79
C GLY A 243 -24.31 3.58 -2.31
N GLY A 244 -25.20 3.65 -3.33
CA GLY A 244 -25.79 4.90 -3.80
C GLY A 244 -26.61 5.62 -2.75
#